data_eafa37f517da172980f587fd4ffae793
#
_entry.id   eafa37f517da172980f587fd4ffae793
#
_cell.length_a   1.000
_cell.length_b   1.000
_cell.length_c   1.000
_cell.angle_alpha   90.00
_cell.angle_beta   90.00
_cell.angle_gamma   90.00
#
_symmetry.space_group_name_H-M   'P 1'
#
loop_
_entity.id
_entity.type
_entity.pdbx_description
1 polymer ?
#
loop_
_entity_poly.entity_id
_entity_poly.type
_entity_poly.pdbx_seq_one_letter_code
_entity_poly.pdbx_strand_id
1 'polypeptide(L)'
;MTIPDIASYFEIEPVEPGQLETPVPVIDLDIVERNIRRWQERCDALGLANRPHIKTHKLVGLARFQLAIGARGITVQKLGEAEAMADGGITDLLMTFNVVGAPKLRRFAALARRTGISVVADNPAVVEGLASAGREAGRKISVLVECDTGAKRNGVASPEAAAEPAG
;
A
#
# COMPACT_ATOMS: atom_id res chain seq x y z
N MET A 1 -14.67 8.17 19.74
CA MET A 1 -14.25 6.75 19.82
C MET A 1 -12.80 6.73 20.25
N THR A 2 -12.46 6.07 21.34
CA THR A 2 -11.07 6.04 21.83
C THR A 2 -10.28 5.11 20.92
N ILE A 3 -9.17 5.59 20.35
CA ILE A 3 -8.26 4.78 19.54
C ILE A 3 -7.49 3.89 20.52
N PRO A 4 -7.45 2.56 20.29
CA PRO A 4 -6.68 1.65 21.13
C PRO A 4 -5.18 1.97 21.11
N ASP A 5 -4.47 1.56 22.15
CA ASP A 5 -3.01 1.59 22.21
C ASP A 5 -2.40 0.81 21.02
N ILE A 6 -1.30 1.33 20.47
CA ILE A 6 -0.62 0.71 19.33
C ILE A 6 -0.22 -0.75 19.60
N ALA A 7 0.16 -1.08 20.83
CA ALA A 7 0.55 -2.45 21.20
C ALA A 7 -0.59 -3.46 20.99
N SER A 8 -1.86 -3.01 21.12
CA SER A 8 -3.04 -3.88 20.92
C SER A 8 -3.23 -4.37 19.48
N TYR A 9 -2.49 -3.83 18.52
CA TYR A 9 -2.50 -4.25 17.12
C TYR A 9 -1.49 -5.35 16.80
N PHE A 10 -0.77 -5.83 17.81
CA PHE A 10 0.25 -6.86 17.68
C PHE A 10 0.00 -7.99 18.66
N GLU A 11 0.32 -9.20 18.23
CA GLU A 11 0.51 -10.33 19.13
C GLU A 11 1.97 -10.27 19.61
N ILE A 12 2.19 -9.75 20.81
CA ILE A 12 3.53 -9.54 21.38
C ILE A 12 3.72 -10.55 22.51
N GLU A 13 4.71 -11.43 22.35
CA GLU A 13 5.22 -12.26 23.45
C GLU A 13 6.53 -11.63 23.97
N PRO A 14 6.68 -11.48 25.30
CA PRO A 14 7.92 -11.00 25.87
C PRO A 14 9.09 -11.93 25.54
N VAL A 15 10.19 -11.36 25.07
CA VAL A 15 11.44 -12.09 24.80
C VAL A 15 12.57 -11.42 25.57
N GLU A 16 13.32 -12.18 26.33
CA GLU A 16 14.51 -11.67 27.02
C GLU A 16 15.58 -11.25 25.98
N PRO A 17 16.21 -10.07 26.15
CA PRO A 17 17.21 -9.58 25.19
C PRO A 17 18.33 -10.58 24.86
N GLY A 18 18.73 -11.41 25.82
CA GLY A 18 19.73 -12.47 25.63
C GLY A 18 19.28 -13.67 24.78
N GLN A 19 18.00 -13.76 24.45
CA GLN A 19 17.42 -14.79 23.58
C GLN A 19 17.29 -14.34 22.13
N LEU A 20 17.58 -13.06 21.83
CA LEU A 20 17.47 -12.54 20.49
C LEU A 20 18.74 -12.89 19.68
N GLU A 21 18.53 -13.51 18.54
CA GLU A 21 19.59 -13.74 17.56
C GLU A 21 19.89 -12.44 16.80
N THR A 22 21.14 -11.98 16.87
CA THR A 22 21.55 -10.73 16.21
C THR A 22 22.22 -11.02 14.85
N PRO A 23 22.08 -10.10 13.86
CA PRO A 23 21.38 -8.81 13.92
C PRO A 23 19.86 -8.92 13.82
N VAL A 24 19.11 -8.14 14.62
CA VAL A 24 17.65 -8.08 14.61
C VAL A 24 17.17 -6.62 14.61
N PRO A 25 16.18 -6.25 13.75
CA PRO A 25 15.59 -4.92 13.81
C PRO A 25 14.68 -4.78 15.05
N VAL A 26 14.83 -3.67 15.76
CA VAL A 26 14.03 -3.34 16.94
C VAL A 26 13.15 -2.13 16.62
N ILE A 27 11.88 -2.18 17.03
CA ILE A 27 10.90 -1.12 16.88
C ILE A 27 10.48 -0.63 18.25
N ASP A 28 10.71 0.66 18.54
CA ASP A 28 10.17 1.35 19.70
C ASP A 28 8.74 1.82 19.37
N LEU A 29 7.74 1.19 19.97
CA LEU A 29 6.33 1.46 19.66
C LEU A 29 5.90 2.85 20.09
N ASP A 30 6.42 3.41 21.19
CA ASP A 30 6.07 4.76 21.66
C ASP A 30 6.58 5.82 20.67
N ILE A 31 7.78 5.62 20.13
CA ILE A 31 8.32 6.50 19.08
C ILE A 31 7.50 6.39 17.81
N VAL A 32 7.16 5.19 17.40
CA VAL A 32 6.36 4.95 16.19
C VAL A 32 4.97 5.56 16.33
N GLU A 33 4.27 5.33 17.43
CA GLU A 33 2.94 5.89 17.68
C GLU A 33 2.96 7.41 17.61
N ARG A 34 3.89 8.05 18.33
CA ARG A 34 4.06 9.51 18.30
C ARG A 34 4.33 10.05 16.88
N ASN A 35 5.14 9.37 16.10
CA ASN A 35 5.46 9.79 14.74
C ASN A 35 4.24 9.64 13.80
N ILE A 36 3.50 8.55 13.90
CA ILE A 36 2.31 8.30 13.07
C ILE A 36 1.22 9.32 13.41
N ARG A 37 0.95 9.58 14.70
CA ARG A 37 -0.05 10.57 15.13
C ARG A 37 0.32 11.98 14.64
N ARG A 38 1.56 12.41 14.86
CA ARG A 38 2.03 13.74 14.42
C ARG A 38 1.89 13.93 12.91
N TRP A 39 2.15 12.88 12.12
CA TRP A 39 1.99 12.95 10.67
C TRP A 39 0.53 13.04 10.26
N GLN A 40 -0.35 12.25 10.87
CA GLN A 40 -1.78 12.30 10.60
C GLN A 40 -2.36 13.68 10.96
N GLU A 41 -2.06 14.19 12.15
CA GLU A 41 -2.48 15.53 12.62
C GLU A 41 -2.06 16.63 11.62
N ARG A 42 -0.85 16.53 11.06
CA ARG A 42 -0.39 17.46 10.04
C ARG A 42 -1.17 17.35 8.74
N CYS A 43 -1.49 16.15 8.30
CA CYS A 43 -2.33 15.96 7.12
C CYS A 43 -3.73 16.54 7.35
N ASP A 44 -4.32 16.27 8.51
CA ASP A 44 -5.65 16.76 8.87
C ASP A 44 -5.69 18.28 8.93
N ALA A 45 -4.68 18.92 9.54
CA ALA A 45 -4.56 20.38 9.61
C ALA A 45 -4.43 21.06 8.24
N LEU A 46 -3.95 20.33 7.23
CA LEU A 46 -3.81 20.78 5.84
C LEU A 46 -4.99 20.35 4.96
N GLY A 47 -5.98 19.65 5.49
CA GLY A 47 -7.10 19.10 4.74
C GLY A 47 -6.68 18.00 3.72
N LEU A 48 -5.55 17.32 3.97
CA LEU A 48 -5.01 16.30 3.09
C LEU A 48 -5.37 14.89 3.56
N ALA A 49 -5.85 14.06 2.64
CA ALA A 49 -6.07 12.64 2.91
C ALA A 49 -4.72 11.90 2.95
N ASN A 50 -4.36 11.34 4.12
CA ASN A 50 -3.16 10.56 4.29
C ASN A 50 -3.35 9.13 3.76
N ARG A 51 -2.40 8.64 2.94
CA ARG A 51 -2.31 7.25 2.48
C ARG A 51 -0.86 6.77 2.63
N PRO A 52 -0.48 6.26 3.81
CA PRO A 52 0.90 5.89 4.11
C PRO A 52 1.37 4.71 3.28
N HIS A 53 2.67 4.70 2.97
CA HIS A 53 3.33 3.62 2.24
C HIS A 53 4.00 2.64 3.21
N ILE A 54 3.61 1.36 3.18
CA ILE A 54 4.07 0.35 4.15
C ILE A 54 5.36 -0.37 3.75
N LYS A 55 5.95 -0.06 2.59
CA LYS A 55 7.16 -0.77 2.09
C LYS A 55 8.33 -0.78 3.07
N THR A 56 8.36 0.18 4.01
CA THR A 56 9.44 0.31 5.01
C THR A 56 9.29 -0.67 6.16
N HIS A 57 8.06 -0.90 6.65
CA HIS A 57 7.81 -1.77 7.80
C HIS A 57 7.12 -3.08 7.45
N LYS A 58 6.21 -3.11 6.46
CA LYS A 58 5.46 -4.29 5.98
C LYS A 58 4.59 -4.99 7.06
N LEU A 59 4.32 -4.31 8.17
CA LEU A 59 3.62 -4.85 9.32
C LEU A 59 2.12 -4.51 9.24
N VAL A 60 1.28 -5.53 9.27
CA VAL A 60 -0.19 -5.38 9.27
C VAL A 60 -0.67 -4.58 10.48
N GLY A 61 -0.10 -4.82 11.67
CA GLY A 61 -0.43 -4.10 12.89
C GLY A 61 -0.25 -2.59 12.75
N LEU A 62 0.91 -2.13 12.25
CA LEU A 62 1.16 -0.71 12.01
C LEU A 62 0.20 -0.12 10.97
N ALA A 63 -0.09 -0.85 9.90
CA ALA A 63 -1.02 -0.39 8.88
C ALA A 63 -2.45 -0.24 9.44
N ARG A 64 -2.90 -1.19 10.26
CA ARG A 64 -4.20 -1.12 10.97
C ARG A 64 -4.25 0.08 11.93
N PHE A 65 -3.16 0.32 12.68
CA PHE A 65 -3.07 1.48 13.56
C PHE A 65 -3.14 2.79 12.76
N GLN A 66 -2.40 2.90 11.64
CA GLN A 66 -2.47 4.07 10.76
C GLN A 66 -3.91 4.33 10.26
N LEU A 67 -4.64 3.28 9.89
CA LEU A 67 -6.06 3.40 9.49
C LEU A 67 -6.95 3.85 10.66
N ALA A 68 -6.73 3.31 11.87
CA ALA A 68 -7.51 3.65 13.05
C ALA A 68 -7.38 5.12 13.46
N ILE A 69 -6.25 5.75 13.18
CA ILE A 69 -6.02 7.17 13.47
C ILE A 69 -6.36 8.12 12.33
N GLY A 70 -6.89 7.64 11.21
CA GLY A 70 -7.45 8.47 10.15
C GLY A 70 -6.82 8.35 8.77
N ALA A 71 -5.85 7.46 8.57
CA ALA A 71 -5.36 7.21 7.21
C ALA A 71 -6.51 6.67 6.33
N ARG A 72 -6.62 7.18 5.09
CA ARG A 72 -7.69 6.82 4.17
C ARG A 72 -7.59 5.39 3.64
N GLY A 73 -6.38 4.89 3.49
CA GLY A 73 -6.05 3.57 2.95
C GLY A 73 -4.55 3.37 3.00
N ILE A 74 -4.06 2.27 2.45
CA ILE A 74 -2.65 1.90 2.53
C ILE A 74 -2.02 1.83 1.13
N THR A 75 -0.80 2.34 1.01
CA THR A 75 0.01 2.20 -0.21
C THR A 75 1.00 1.05 -0.04
N VAL A 76 1.08 0.20 -1.05
CA VAL A 76 1.96 -0.96 -1.14
C VAL A 76 2.85 -0.90 -2.38
N GLN A 77 4.01 -1.53 -2.33
CA GLN A 77 4.95 -1.57 -3.46
C GLN A 77 4.81 -2.85 -4.29
N LYS A 78 4.47 -3.97 -3.66
CA LYS A 78 4.49 -5.30 -4.28
C LYS A 78 3.17 -6.03 -4.06
N LEU A 79 2.84 -6.91 -5.01
CA LEU A 79 1.65 -7.74 -4.92
C LEU A 79 1.60 -8.58 -3.63
N GLY A 80 2.73 -9.17 -3.21
CA GLY A 80 2.79 -9.91 -1.95
C GLY A 80 2.54 -9.05 -0.71
N GLU A 81 2.93 -7.76 -0.72
CA GLU A 81 2.55 -6.82 0.35
C GLU A 81 1.04 -6.56 0.34
N ALA A 82 0.45 -6.36 -0.85
CA ALA A 82 -0.98 -6.16 -0.98
C ALA A 82 -1.79 -7.38 -0.50
N GLU A 83 -1.34 -8.60 -0.82
CA GLU A 83 -1.94 -9.85 -0.34
C GLU A 83 -1.88 -9.95 1.19
N ALA A 84 -0.70 -9.71 1.79
CA ALA A 84 -0.54 -9.74 3.24
C ALA A 84 -1.42 -8.70 3.96
N MET A 85 -1.51 -7.48 3.43
CA MET A 85 -2.41 -6.45 3.96
C MET A 85 -3.88 -6.86 3.85
N ALA A 86 -4.28 -7.44 2.70
CA ALA A 86 -5.64 -7.92 2.49
C ALA A 86 -5.99 -9.11 3.41
N ASP A 87 -5.06 -10.04 3.64
CA ASP A 87 -5.22 -11.12 4.61
C ASP A 87 -5.37 -10.58 6.03
N GLY A 88 -4.69 -9.47 6.31
CA GLY A 88 -4.87 -8.69 7.52
C GLY A 88 -6.15 -7.85 7.59
N GLY A 89 -7.08 -7.97 6.64
CA GLY A 89 -8.37 -7.27 6.64
C GLY A 89 -8.32 -5.83 6.09
N ILE A 90 -7.22 -5.40 5.50
CA ILE A 90 -7.07 -4.08 4.89
C ILE A 90 -7.50 -4.16 3.42
N THR A 91 -8.56 -3.46 3.06
CA THR A 91 -9.19 -3.61 1.74
C THR A 91 -9.04 -2.40 0.81
N ASP A 92 -8.73 -1.20 1.33
CA ASP A 92 -8.44 -0.01 0.52
C ASP A 92 -6.93 0.10 0.30
N LEU A 93 -6.47 -0.37 -0.87
CA LEU A 93 -5.05 -0.49 -1.24
C LEU A 93 -4.73 0.30 -2.50
N LEU A 94 -3.56 0.95 -2.51
CA LEU A 94 -2.96 1.51 -3.71
C LEU A 94 -1.61 0.82 -3.95
N MET A 95 -1.47 0.14 -5.08
CA MET A 95 -0.19 -0.46 -5.48
C MET A 95 0.54 0.45 -6.45
N THR A 96 1.73 0.91 -6.04
CA THR A 96 2.54 1.90 -6.77
C THR A 96 3.64 1.26 -7.60
N PHE A 97 3.31 0.17 -8.30
CA PHE A 97 4.22 -0.47 -9.24
C PHE A 97 3.44 -1.27 -10.30
N ASN A 98 3.98 -1.31 -11.52
CA ASN A 98 3.38 -2.02 -12.63
C ASN A 98 3.23 -3.53 -12.36
N VAL A 99 2.09 -4.10 -12.69
CA VAL A 99 1.84 -5.55 -12.64
C VAL A 99 2.07 -6.16 -14.01
N VAL A 100 3.15 -6.91 -14.14
CA VAL A 100 3.56 -7.50 -15.40
C VAL A 100 3.70 -9.02 -15.28
N GLY A 101 3.23 -9.72 -16.31
CA GLY A 101 3.34 -11.16 -16.43
C GLY A 101 2.12 -11.94 -15.91
N ALA A 102 1.72 -12.96 -16.67
CA ALA A 102 0.51 -13.72 -16.42
C ALA A 102 0.35 -14.29 -14.98
N PRO A 103 1.39 -14.79 -14.31
CA PRO A 103 1.25 -15.26 -12.94
C PRO A 103 0.86 -14.15 -11.96
N LYS A 104 1.43 -12.94 -12.10
CA LYS A 104 1.10 -11.80 -11.24
C LYS A 104 -0.29 -11.24 -11.55
N LEU A 105 -0.67 -11.18 -12.83
CA LEU A 105 -2.00 -10.71 -13.24
C LEU A 105 -3.11 -11.62 -12.70
N ARG A 106 -2.94 -12.94 -12.70
CA ARG A 106 -3.90 -13.87 -12.08
C ARG A 106 -4.02 -13.64 -10.56
N ARG A 107 -2.91 -13.46 -9.85
CA ARG A 107 -2.91 -13.13 -8.41
C ARG A 107 -3.57 -11.77 -8.16
N PHE A 108 -3.28 -10.78 -8.99
CA PHE A 108 -3.91 -9.47 -8.91
C PHE A 108 -5.41 -9.55 -9.13
N ALA A 109 -5.89 -10.33 -10.11
CA ALA A 109 -7.32 -10.57 -10.33
C ALA A 109 -7.98 -11.22 -9.10
N ALA A 110 -7.34 -12.21 -8.48
CA ALA A 110 -7.84 -12.83 -7.25
C ALA A 110 -7.91 -11.83 -6.09
N LEU A 111 -6.90 -10.97 -5.94
CA LEU A 111 -6.87 -9.92 -4.93
C LEU A 111 -7.96 -8.87 -5.17
N ALA A 112 -8.15 -8.42 -6.41
CA ALA A 112 -9.16 -7.44 -6.79
C ALA A 112 -10.59 -7.90 -6.51
N ARG A 113 -10.87 -9.20 -6.47
CA ARG A 113 -12.20 -9.74 -6.09
C ARG A 113 -12.58 -9.40 -4.64
N ARG A 114 -11.59 -9.28 -3.75
CA ARG A 114 -11.80 -9.12 -2.30
C ARG A 114 -11.34 -7.79 -1.72
N THR A 115 -10.79 -6.90 -2.55
CA THR A 115 -10.28 -5.59 -2.12
C THR A 115 -10.69 -4.48 -3.07
N GLY A 116 -10.63 -3.22 -2.59
CA GLY A 116 -10.71 -2.03 -3.41
C GLY A 116 -9.33 -1.57 -3.89
N ILE A 117 -8.56 -2.50 -4.50
CA ILE A 117 -7.22 -2.16 -4.95
C ILE A 117 -7.22 -1.26 -6.18
N SER A 118 -6.47 -0.16 -6.08
CA SER A 118 -6.04 0.68 -7.20
C SER A 118 -4.60 0.39 -7.54
N VAL A 119 -4.18 0.66 -8.77
CA VAL A 119 -2.82 0.37 -9.24
C VAL A 119 -2.34 1.45 -10.20
N VAL A 120 -1.04 1.67 -10.29
CA VAL A 120 -0.46 2.57 -11.28
C VAL A 120 -0.15 1.83 -12.59
N ALA A 121 -0.14 2.57 -13.68
CA ALA A 121 0.38 2.13 -14.97
C ALA A 121 1.10 3.29 -15.67
N ASP A 122 2.11 2.99 -16.47
CA ASP A 122 2.89 3.97 -17.23
C ASP A 122 3.03 3.62 -18.72
N ASN A 123 2.35 2.58 -19.18
CA ASN A 123 2.34 2.20 -20.58
C ASN A 123 1.11 1.35 -20.95
N PRO A 124 0.72 1.33 -22.25
CA PRO A 124 -0.47 0.61 -22.72
C PRO A 124 -0.43 -0.90 -22.45
N ALA A 125 0.72 -1.56 -22.53
CA ALA A 125 0.81 -3.00 -22.28
C ALA A 125 0.46 -3.38 -20.84
N VAL A 126 0.83 -2.53 -19.86
CA VAL A 126 0.43 -2.71 -18.47
C VAL A 126 -1.08 -2.52 -18.32
N VAL A 127 -1.65 -1.49 -18.96
CA VAL A 127 -3.10 -1.21 -18.93
C VAL A 127 -3.88 -2.39 -19.52
N GLU A 128 -3.46 -2.95 -20.65
CA GLU A 128 -4.10 -4.12 -21.26
C GLU A 128 -4.08 -5.34 -20.32
N GLY A 129 -2.92 -5.59 -19.68
CA GLY A 129 -2.77 -6.64 -18.69
C GLY A 129 -3.75 -6.44 -17.50
N LEU A 130 -3.86 -5.22 -16.98
CA LEU A 130 -4.78 -4.88 -15.91
C LEU A 130 -6.25 -4.98 -16.35
N ALA A 131 -6.58 -4.58 -17.59
CA ALA A 131 -7.91 -4.76 -18.15
C ALA A 131 -8.29 -6.25 -18.26
N SER A 132 -7.36 -7.11 -18.67
CA SER A 132 -7.55 -8.56 -18.67
C SER A 132 -7.79 -9.10 -17.25
N ALA A 133 -6.98 -8.67 -16.27
CA ALA A 133 -7.17 -9.06 -14.86
C ALA A 133 -8.51 -8.56 -14.30
N GLY A 134 -8.94 -7.37 -14.71
CA GLY A 134 -10.26 -6.81 -14.33
C GLY A 134 -11.43 -7.67 -14.89
N ARG A 135 -11.33 -8.08 -16.14
CA ARG A 135 -12.31 -9.03 -16.74
C ARG A 135 -12.34 -10.35 -15.99
N GLU A 136 -11.17 -10.93 -15.68
CA GLU A 136 -11.05 -12.16 -14.89
C GLU A 136 -11.63 -12.00 -13.49
N ALA A 137 -11.42 -10.84 -12.86
CA ALA A 137 -11.97 -10.53 -11.54
C ALA A 137 -13.47 -10.23 -11.55
N GLY A 138 -14.08 -9.94 -12.71
CA GLY A 138 -15.45 -9.43 -12.83
C GLY A 138 -15.62 -8.03 -12.25
N ARG A 139 -14.55 -7.20 -12.23
CA ARG A 139 -14.53 -5.86 -11.62
C ARG A 139 -13.78 -4.85 -12.48
N LYS A 140 -14.21 -3.60 -12.39
CA LYS A 140 -13.41 -2.47 -12.89
C LYS A 140 -12.22 -2.23 -11.95
N ILE A 141 -11.02 -2.11 -12.52
CA ILE A 141 -9.80 -1.76 -11.81
C ILE A 141 -9.58 -0.25 -11.93
N SER A 142 -9.37 0.42 -10.80
CA SER A 142 -8.96 1.83 -10.79
C SER A 142 -7.47 1.91 -11.12
N VAL A 143 -7.13 2.62 -12.19
CA VAL A 143 -5.74 2.81 -12.64
C VAL A 143 -5.39 4.29 -12.57
N LEU A 144 -4.21 4.59 -12.03
CA LEU A 144 -3.60 5.92 -12.06
C LEU A 144 -2.45 5.88 -13.05
N VAL A 145 -2.40 6.86 -13.96
CA VAL A 145 -1.23 7.01 -14.84
C VAL A 145 -0.08 7.58 -14.01
N GLU A 146 1.03 6.85 -13.96
CA GLU A 146 2.23 7.28 -13.25
C GLU A 146 3.07 8.18 -14.15
N CYS A 147 3.44 9.38 -13.66
CA CYS A 147 4.28 10.35 -14.38
C CYS A 147 5.63 10.47 -13.68
N ASP A 148 6.71 10.52 -14.45
CA ASP A 148 8.03 10.85 -13.92
C ASP A 148 8.13 12.36 -13.68
N THR A 149 8.23 12.73 -12.41
CA THR A 149 8.40 14.13 -11.99
C THR A 149 9.84 14.49 -11.65
N GLY A 150 10.81 13.71 -12.17
CA GLY A 150 12.23 13.98 -12.02
C GLY A 150 13.08 12.86 -11.41
N ALA A 151 12.46 11.80 -10.91
CA ALA A 151 13.19 10.65 -10.33
C ALA A 151 13.85 9.77 -11.39
N LYS A 152 13.39 9.86 -12.65
CA LYS A 152 13.90 9.07 -13.81
C LYS A 152 13.95 7.58 -13.55
N ARG A 153 12.92 7.07 -12.88
CA ARG A 153 12.86 5.66 -12.48
C ARG A 153 11.76 4.90 -13.18
N ASN A 154 10.54 5.40 -13.14
CA ASN A 154 9.32 4.87 -13.76
C ASN A 154 8.32 6.00 -13.95
N GLY A 155 7.29 5.76 -14.74
CA GLY A 155 6.30 6.75 -15.15
C GLY A 155 6.56 7.30 -16.54
N VAL A 156 5.51 7.84 -17.16
CA VAL A 156 5.60 8.51 -18.44
C VAL A 156 6.37 9.82 -18.33
N ALA A 157 7.08 10.20 -19.41
CA ALA A 157 8.03 11.31 -19.38
C ALA A 157 7.36 12.68 -19.52
N SER A 158 6.11 12.77 -19.97
CA SER A 158 5.41 14.03 -20.17
C SER A 158 3.89 13.89 -19.99
N PRO A 159 3.16 15.00 -19.79
CA PRO A 159 1.70 14.98 -19.76
C PRO A 159 1.06 14.43 -21.06
N GLU A 160 1.68 14.73 -22.20
CA GLU A 160 1.20 14.23 -23.50
C GLU A 160 1.34 12.72 -23.60
N ALA A 161 2.47 12.17 -23.11
CA ALA A 161 2.69 10.73 -23.05
C ALA A 161 1.74 10.03 -22.05
N ALA A 162 1.18 10.77 -21.09
CA ALA A 162 0.19 10.22 -20.15
C ALA A 162 -1.18 9.96 -20.83
N ALA A 163 -1.47 10.62 -21.93
CA ALA A 163 -2.73 10.42 -22.66
C ALA A 163 -2.80 9.02 -23.32
N GLU A 164 -1.68 8.45 -23.74
CA GLU A 164 -1.63 7.15 -24.41
C GLU A 164 -2.15 5.99 -23.53
N PRO A 165 -1.68 5.79 -22.28
CA PRO A 165 -2.23 4.77 -21.40
C PRO A 165 -3.61 5.12 -20.82
N ALA A 166 -4.06 6.39 -20.93
CA ALA A 166 -5.35 6.84 -20.40
C ALA A 166 -6.53 6.68 -21.40
N GLY A 167 -6.23 6.53 -22.71
CA GLY A 167 -7.25 6.32 -23.77
C GLY A 167 -7.65 4.88 -23.90
#